data_7fa10f1c0a689baa0644d28a558508e5
#
_entry.id   7fa10f1c0a689baa0644d28a558508e5
#
_cell.length_a   1.000
_cell.length_b   1.000
_cell.length_c   1.000
_cell.angle_alpha   90.00
_cell.angle_beta   90.00
_cell.angle_gamma   90.00
#
_symmetry.space_group_name_H-M   'P 1'
#
loop_
_entity.id
_entity.type
_entity.pdbx_description
1 polymer ?
#
loop_
_entity_poly.entity_id
_entity_poly.type
_entity_poly.pdbx_seq_one_letter_code
_entity_poly.pdbx_strand_id
1 'polypeptide(L)'
;MDARIVLNIKGQNVTFAPTPEIYNDYINAMQANNKVAPSHNFVMRCAVADDKDRVRELLALPGASVQIAGAIVEQYAPDLNIMVGEFSA
;
A
#
# COMPACT_ATOMS: atom_id res chain seq x y z
N MET A 1 -4.35 12.26 12.82
CA MET A 1 -3.29 12.74 11.93
C MET A 1 -3.21 11.81 10.72
N ASP A 2 -3.34 12.37 9.55
CA ASP A 2 -3.36 11.58 8.33
C ASP A 2 -1.94 11.38 7.82
N ALA A 3 -1.61 10.13 7.53
CA ALA A 3 -0.33 9.82 6.89
C ALA A 3 -0.38 10.25 5.43
N ARG A 4 0.70 10.88 4.98
CA ARG A 4 0.87 11.20 3.56
C ARG A 4 2.23 10.68 3.12
N ILE A 5 2.21 9.88 2.07
CA ILE A 5 3.39 9.23 1.54
C ILE A 5 3.57 9.68 0.10
N VAL A 6 4.70 10.26 -0.21
CA VAL A 6 5.04 10.65 -1.58
C VAL A 6 6.03 9.64 -2.12
N LEU A 7 5.64 8.97 -3.21
CA LEU A 7 6.53 8.04 -3.90
C LEU A 7 6.91 8.64 -5.25
N ASN A 8 8.18 8.54 -5.59
CA ASN A 8 8.61 8.89 -6.94
C ASN A 8 8.52 7.65 -7.81
N ILE A 9 7.62 7.68 -8.78
CA ILE A 9 7.36 6.55 -9.66
C ILE A 9 7.61 7.00 -11.09
N LYS A 10 8.60 6.39 -11.73
CA LYS A 10 9.01 6.71 -13.10
C LYS A 10 9.27 8.21 -13.28
N GLY A 11 9.93 8.82 -12.30
CA GLY A 11 10.33 10.23 -12.35
C GLY A 11 9.27 11.23 -11.93
N GLN A 12 8.08 10.79 -11.51
CA GLN A 12 7.02 11.68 -11.05
C GLN A 12 6.63 11.37 -9.61
N ASN A 13 6.40 12.42 -8.84
CA ASN A 13 5.93 12.27 -7.47
C ASN A 13 4.43 12.00 -7.46
N VAL A 14 4.04 10.96 -6.72
CA VAL A 14 2.64 10.56 -6.56
C VAL A 14 2.36 10.45 -5.06
N THR A 15 1.26 11.03 -4.61
CA THR A 15 0.93 11.11 -3.20
C THR A 15 -0.16 10.11 -2.83
N PHE A 16 0.07 9.42 -1.72
CA PHE A 16 -0.86 8.44 -1.17
C PHE A 16 -1.18 8.81 0.28
N ALA A 17 -2.42 8.58 0.69
CA ALA A 17 -2.89 8.87 2.04
C ALA A 17 -3.59 7.66 2.63
N PRO A 18 -2.83 6.61 3.03
CA PRO A 18 -3.44 5.41 3.62
C PRO A 18 -4.04 5.72 4.98
N THR A 19 -5.06 4.94 5.34
CA THR A 19 -5.66 4.95 6.67
C THR A 19 -5.62 3.54 7.23
N PRO A 20 -5.76 3.39 8.58
CA PRO A 20 -5.83 2.04 9.17
C PRO A 20 -6.95 1.19 8.57
N GLU A 21 -8.10 1.79 8.26
CA GLU A 21 -9.22 1.07 7.65
C GLU A 21 -8.85 0.55 6.25
N ILE A 22 -8.28 1.41 5.42
CA ILE A 22 -7.86 1.00 4.07
C ILE A 22 -6.81 -0.10 4.15
N TYR A 23 -5.85 0.04 5.05
CA TYR A 23 -4.80 -0.96 5.22
C TYR A 23 -5.37 -2.30 5.69
N ASN A 24 -6.26 -2.28 6.68
CA ASN A 24 -6.85 -3.51 7.19
C ASN A 24 -7.70 -4.23 6.14
N ASP A 25 -8.47 -3.48 5.34
CA ASP A 25 -9.24 -4.06 4.24
C ASP A 25 -8.32 -4.73 3.22
N TYR A 26 -7.17 -4.13 2.94
CA TYR A 26 -6.19 -4.71 2.04
C TYR A 26 -5.65 -6.04 2.57
N ILE A 27 -5.23 -6.05 3.84
CA ILE A 27 -4.69 -7.26 4.46
C ILE A 27 -5.74 -8.38 4.48
N ASN A 28 -6.99 -8.04 4.82
CA ASN A 28 -8.07 -9.02 4.90
C ASN A 28 -8.46 -9.58 3.53
N ALA A 29 -8.25 -8.83 2.47
CA ALA A 29 -8.58 -9.26 1.11
C ALA A 29 -7.49 -10.12 0.46
N MET A 30 -6.28 -10.08 0.99
CA MET A 30 -5.14 -10.81 0.41
C MET A 30 -5.30 -12.31 0.56
N GLN A 31 -5.06 -13.04 -0.53
CA GLN A 31 -5.03 -14.50 -0.54
C GLN A 31 -3.81 -14.98 -1.30
N ALA A 32 -3.40 -16.23 -1.06
CA ALA A 32 -2.20 -16.79 -1.69
C ALA A 32 -2.27 -16.71 -3.22
N ASN A 33 -3.45 -16.88 -3.78
CA ASN A 33 -3.67 -16.90 -5.23
C ASN A 33 -4.43 -15.67 -5.74
N ASN A 34 -4.58 -14.63 -4.91
CA ASN A 34 -5.29 -13.42 -5.30
C ASN A 34 -4.64 -12.22 -4.61
N LYS A 35 -3.61 -11.66 -5.25
CA LYS A 35 -2.86 -10.52 -4.72
C LYS A 35 -3.01 -9.27 -5.58
N VAL A 36 -3.27 -9.44 -6.87
CA VAL A 36 -3.31 -8.32 -7.79
C VAL A 36 -4.54 -7.44 -7.54
N ALA A 37 -5.72 -8.03 -7.45
CA ALA A 37 -6.94 -7.24 -7.24
C ALA A 37 -6.94 -6.51 -5.90
N PRO A 38 -6.59 -7.14 -4.76
CA PRO A 38 -6.47 -6.41 -3.50
C PRO A 38 -5.42 -5.30 -3.55
N SER A 39 -4.28 -5.53 -4.19
CA SER A 39 -3.23 -4.53 -4.32
C SER A 39 -3.70 -3.34 -5.15
N HIS A 40 -4.37 -3.60 -6.28
CA HIS A 40 -4.94 -2.56 -7.13
C HIS A 40 -5.93 -1.69 -6.35
N ASN A 41 -6.85 -2.33 -5.64
CA ASN A 41 -7.87 -1.60 -4.88
C ASN A 41 -7.24 -0.78 -3.75
N PHE A 42 -6.26 -1.34 -3.07
CA PHE A 42 -5.54 -0.64 -2.01
C PHE A 42 -4.85 0.61 -2.54
N VAL A 43 -4.10 0.49 -3.64
CA VAL A 43 -3.38 1.61 -4.23
C VAL A 43 -4.34 2.71 -4.67
N MET A 44 -5.45 2.33 -5.34
CA MET A 44 -6.44 3.31 -5.78
C MET A 44 -7.12 4.03 -4.61
N ARG A 45 -7.43 3.30 -3.54
CA ARG A 45 -8.04 3.92 -2.36
C ARG A 45 -7.08 4.87 -1.65
N CYS A 46 -5.78 4.55 -1.66
CA CYS A 46 -4.78 5.39 -1.01
C CYS A 46 -4.44 6.64 -1.82
N ALA A 47 -4.59 6.61 -3.15
CA ALA A 47 -4.22 7.75 -3.99
C ALA A 47 -5.03 8.98 -3.64
N VAL A 48 -4.36 10.13 -3.48
CA VAL A 48 -5.07 11.39 -3.30
C VAL A 48 -5.82 11.76 -4.58
N ALA A 49 -6.88 12.56 -4.45
CA ALA A 49 -7.79 12.86 -5.57
C ALA A 49 -7.04 13.39 -6.79
N ASP A 50 -6.09 14.27 -6.58
CA ASP A 50 -5.35 14.92 -7.67
C ASP A 50 -4.48 13.94 -8.45
N ASP A 51 -4.09 12.82 -7.84
CA ASP A 51 -3.18 11.86 -8.46
C ASP A 51 -3.89 10.59 -8.96
N LYS A 52 -5.20 10.48 -8.79
CA LYS A 52 -5.92 9.25 -9.14
C LYS A 52 -5.79 8.87 -10.62
N ASP A 53 -5.86 9.84 -11.52
CA ASP A 53 -5.73 9.54 -12.94
C ASP A 53 -4.34 9.04 -13.28
N ARG A 54 -3.31 9.64 -12.68
CA ARG A 54 -1.93 9.20 -12.87
C ARG A 54 -1.72 7.79 -12.32
N VAL A 55 -2.28 7.51 -11.13
CA VAL A 55 -2.21 6.18 -10.52
C VAL A 55 -2.89 5.14 -11.42
N ARG A 56 -4.03 5.49 -11.97
CA ARG A 56 -4.75 4.58 -12.87
C ARG A 56 -3.91 4.22 -14.09
N GLU A 57 -3.21 5.18 -14.65
CA GLU A 57 -2.28 4.93 -15.77
C GLU A 57 -1.14 3.99 -15.35
N LEU A 58 -0.56 4.23 -14.18
CA LEU A 58 0.53 3.39 -13.66
C LEU A 58 0.08 1.96 -13.43
N LEU A 59 -1.14 1.78 -12.91
CA LEU A 59 -1.68 0.46 -12.61
C LEU A 59 -1.97 -0.38 -13.85
N ALA A 60 -1.98 0.23 -15.02
CA ALA A 60 -2.09 -0.50 -16.28
C ALA A 60 -0.79 -1.26 -16.62
N LEU A 61 0.32 -0.92 -15.99
CA LEU A 61 1.60 -1.58 -16.24
C LEU A 61 1.63 -2.93 -15.50
N PRO A 62 2.20 -3.98 -16.14
CA PRO A 62 2.29 -5.29 -15.47
C PRO A 62 3.06 -5.21 -14.16
N GLY A 63 2.49 -5.80 -13.10
CA GLY A 63 3.12 -5.86 -11.80
C GLY A 63 3.09 -4.57 -10.99
N ALA A 64 2.57 -3.48 -11.54
CA ALA A 64 2.60 -2.19 -10.87
C ALA A 64 1.80 -2.18 -9.57
N SER A 65 0.64 -2.83 -9.55
CA SER A 65 -0.21 -2.82 -8.35
C SER A 65 0.52 -3.41 -7.14
N VAL A 66 1.17 -4.55 -7.32
CA VAL A 66 1.89 -5.23 -6.24
C VAL A 66 3.11 -4.42 -5.80
N GLN A 67 3.85 -3.86 -6.75
CA GLN A 67 5.03 -3.06 -6.44
C GLN A 67 4.68 -1.78 -5.69
N ILE A 68 3.65 -1.06 -6.15
CA ILE A 68 3.25 0.20 -5.53
C ILE A 68 2.64 -0.07 -4.15
N ALA A 69 1.78 -1.10 -4.04
CA ALA A 69 1.22 -1.48 -2.74
C ALA A 69 2.33 -1.82 -1.75
N GLY A 70 3.33 -2.58 -2.16
CA GLY A 70 4.47 -2.92 -1.32
C GLY A 70 5.23 -1.68 -0.85
N ALA A 71 5.45 -0.73 -1.73
CA ALA A 71 6.16 0.51 -1.39
C ALA A 71 5.35 1.35 -0.39
N ILE A 72 4.03 1.44 -0.55
CA ILE A 72 3.18 2.15 0.40
C ILE A 72 3.25 1.48 1.77
N VAL A 73 3.09 0.16 1.82
CA VAL A 73 3.09 -0.60 3.08
C VAL A 73 4.43 -0.44 3.80
N GLU A 74 5.53 -0.51 3.06
CA GLU A 74 6.87 -0.34 3.65
C GLU A 74 7.00 0.98 4.39
N GLN A 75 6.39 2.04 3.87
CA GLN A 75 6.46 3.37 4.50
C GLN A 75 5.40 3.55 5.58
N TYR A 76 4.26 2.88 5.46
CA TYR A 76 3.11 3.11 6.33
C TYR A 76 3.11 2.20 7.57
N ALA A 77 3.35 0.90 7.38
CA ALA A 77 3.30 -0.06 8.47
C ALA A 77 4.65 -0.08 9.19
N PRO A 78 4.69 0.28 10.48
CA PRO A 78 5.96 0.31 11.20
C PRO A 78 6.49 -1.09 11.46
N ASP A 79 7.80 -1.23 11.47
CA ASP A 79 8.45 -2.43 11.99
C ASP A 79 8.46 -2.33 13.50
N LEU A 80 7.68 -3.17 14.14
CA LEU A 80 7.55 -3.15 15.61
C LEU A 80 8.75 -3.77 16.31
N ASN A 81 9.63 -4.43 15.55
CA ASN A 81 10.82 -5.06 16.10
C ASN A 81 10.46 -5.97 17.29
N ILE A 82 9.47 -6.85 17.08
CA ILE A 82 8.94 -7.69 18.15
C ILE A 82 9.93 -8.78 18.49
N MET A 83 10.23 -8.88 19.76
CA MET A 83 11.07 -9.94 20.32
C MET A 83 10.34 -10.63 21.45
N VAL A 84 10.58 -11.91 21.64
CA VAL A 84 10.00 -12.63 22.75
C VAL A 84 10.69 -12.18 24.05
N GLY A 85 9.96 -11.53 24.94
CA GLY A 85 10.46 -11.15 26.26
C GLY A 85 10.53 -12.34 27.19
N GLU A 86 9.51 -13.22 27.12
CA GLU A 86 9.43 -14.40 27.97
C GLU A 86 8.53 -15.43 27.32
N PHE A 87 8.94 -16.69 27.40
CA PHE A 87 8.12 -17.81 26.96
C PHE A 87 8.07 -18.85 28.08
N SER A 88 6.86 -19.28 28.43
CA SER A 88 6.63 -20.26 29.48
C SER A 88 5.70 -21.35 28.96
N ALA A 89 6.17 -22.61 28.96
CA ALA A 89 5.39 -23.75 28.46
C ALA A 89 4.41 -24.28 29.53
#